data_127b84e972e510ffe069977230b649c9
#
_entry.id   127b84e972e510ffe069977230b649c9
#
_cell.length_a   1.000
_cell.length_b   1.000
_cell.length_c   1.000
_cell.angle_alpha   90.00
_cell.angle_beta   90.00
_cell.angle_gamma   90.00
#
_symmetry.space_group_name_H-M   'P 1'
#
loop_
_entity.id
_entity.type
_entity.pdbx_description
1 polymer ?
#
loop_
_entity_poly.entity_id
_entity_poly.type
_entity_poly.pdbx_seq_one_letter_code
_entity_poly.pdbx_strand_id
1 'polypeptide(L)'
;MKEVEPMKKRLSAILLALVLMMGLTTFAAAEEGIPTAATFGELVAAMENGATTVEITGTISVTGNLGNNDVTITLTRSADFADGALLQIEQGEIKNLIVSGADIDTESPLAIISGSCLISNTAFTNCTDSAVVITTGTAMFENCSFEDNSGTHITNDAEAVFTKCSFSDGQSKDNGGAIRNTKTLQLQNCTFAQNGTSVDSELCGGAIYNAGQMYAYKCTFTDNTSGQGGALYNVGSSELIECTFTNNSANIGGGIYSTGTMRTIDTLIYQNTSIEAAADIFASNPITVSYNEEYAFPESPSGWHSDSSDSRKGEKLFDTSFEGVGSLVFLMESDLPAKEPDPPAVDPTPTPTPEPEPERPTVRPSSSGGHHTTAVNKPIKPTLDKAKTLYLSGYCDAVPNENITRRQIAHILYNLMSAESQKHYASNENIFIDVKDDTAIAALAKAKIVLGYDEHYRPDAYLTRGELCAILSRFSDLKSGASSFQNIEHHWARDYVNICVSNGWIADGTEIDLNSYITVKVAANIIEKML
;
A
#
# COMPACT_ATOMS: atom_id res chain seq x y z
N MET A 1 -26.03 -46.73 -2.28
CA MET A 1 -25.28 -45.50 -2.53
C MET A 1 -25.46 -44.66 -1.28
N LYS A 2 -24.43 -44.52 -0.47
CA LYS A 2 -24.45 -43.68 0.74
C LYS A 2 -23.89 -42.33 0.34
N GLU A 3 -24.68 -41.28 0.57
CA GLU A 3 -24.27 -39.91 0.39
C GLU A 3 -23.08 -39.60 1.32
N VAL A 4 -22.07 -39.02 0.74
CA VAL A 4 -20.92 -38.49 1.47
C VAL A 4 -21.22 -37.00 1.71
N GLU A 5 -21.64 -36.65 2.92
CA GLU A 5 -21.71 -35.25 3.36
C GLU A 5 -20.31 -34.62 3.31
N PRO A 6 -20.18 -33.38 2.86
CA PRO A 6 -18.89 -32.75 2.71
C PRO A 6 -18.20 -32.53 4.07
N MET A 7 -16.99 -33.04 4.15
CA MET A 7 -16.14 -33.01 5.36
C MET A 7 -15.80 -31.62 5.87
N LYS A 8 -16.05 -30.57 5.07
CA LYS A 8 -15.78 -29.15 5.37
C LYS A 8 -16.61 -28.58 6.52
N LYS A 9 -17.90 -28.96 6.66
CA LYS A 9 -18.74 -28.49 7.78
C LYS A 9 -18.33 -29.05 9.15
N ARG A 10 -17.57 -30.15 9.17
CA ARG A 10 -17.11 -30.77 10.43
C ARG A 10 -15.81 -30.15 10.96
N LEU A 11 -14.97 -29.52 10.09
CA LEU A 11 -13.74 -28.86 10.54
C LEU A 11 -14.04 -27.50 11.19
N SER A 12 -14.96 -26.71 10.63
CA SER A 12 -15.38 -25.44 11.22
C SER A 12 -16.03 -25.61 12.60
N ALA A 13 -16.85 -26.67 12.76
CA ALA A 13 -17.46 -26.97 14.05
C ALA A 13 -16.45 -27.46 15.12
N ILE A 14 -15.35 -28.07 14.71
CA ILE A 14 -14.31 -28.56 15.62
C ILE A 14 -13.39 -27.41 16.08
N LEU A 15 -13.09 -26.45 15.20
CA LEU A 15 -12.28 -25.28 15.56
C LEU A 15 -13.05 -24.36 16.52
N LEU A 16 -14.36 -24.15 16.28
CA LEU A 16 -15.23 -23.40 17.18
C LEU A 16 -15.38 -24.09 18.56
N ALA A 17 -15.40 -25.42 18.59
CA ALA A 17 -15.47 -26.19 19.84
C ALA A 17 -14.15 -26.19 20.63
N LEU A 18 -12.99 -26.02 19.97
CA LEU A 18 -11.69 -25.96 20.68
C LEU A 18 -11.45 -24.62 21.36
N VAL A 19 -11.98 -23.53 20.81
CA VAL A 19 -11.91 -22.19 21.42
C VAL A 19 -12.85 -22.11 22.64
N LEU A 20 -13.94 -22.86 22.65
CA LEU A 20 -14.88 -22.92 23.79
C LEU A 20 -14.41 -23.78 24.97
N MET A 21 -13.32 -24.57 24.86
CA MET A 21 -12.90 -25.49 25.94
C MET A 21 -11.74 -25.02 26.81
N MET A 22 -11.17 -23.84 26.58
CA MET A 22 -10.05 -23.34 27.40
C MET A 22 -10.40 -22.23 28.38
N GLY A 23 -11.64 -22.11 28.84
CA GLY A 23 -12.01 -21.03 29.76
C GLY A 23 -13.16 -21.33 30.70
N LEU A 24 -13.27 -22.52 31.27
CA LEU A 24 -14.25 -22.76 32.35
C LEU A 24 -13.58 -22.71 33.74
N THR A 25 -13.44 -21.49 34.27
CA THR A 25 -13.50 -21.28 35.71
C THR A 25 -14.87 -20.77 36.03
N THR A 26 -15.65 -21.60 36.71
CA THR A 26 -17.02 -21.33 37.14
C THR A 26 -17.09 -20.17 38.12
N PHE A 27 -17.47 -19.00 37.63
CA PHE A 27 -18.21 -18.04 38.43
C PHE A 27 -19.69 -18.17 38.03
N ALA A 28 -20.57 -18.44 39.00
CA ALA A 28 -22.00 -18.30 38.82
C ALA A 28 -22.30 -16.81 38.64
N ALA A 29 -22.28 -16.33 37.41
CA ALA A 29 -22.81 -15.04 37.03
C ALA A 29 -24.25 -15.27 36.57
N ALA A 30 -25.15 -14.40 37.00
CA ALA A 30 -26.47 -14.22 36.42
C ALA A 30 -26.36 -14.23 34.89
N GLU A 31 -27.37 -14.70 34.17
CA GLU A 31 -27.51 -14.52 32.72
C GLU A 31 -27.55 -13.01 32.41
N GLU A 32 -26.41 -12.36 32.43
CA GLU A 32 -26.28 -11.04 31.81
C GLU A 32 -26.19 -11.30 30.31
N GLY A 33 -27.20 -10.85 29.59
CA GLY A 33 -27.24 -10.91 28.14
C GLY A 33 -25.99 -10.26 27.54
N ILE A 34 -25.67 -10.56 26.27
CA ILE A 34 -24.57 -9.92 25.55
C ILE A 34 -24.75 -8.39 25.66
N PRO A 35 -23.73 -7.64 26.13
CA PRO A 35 -23.85 -6.18 26.22
C PRO A 35 -24.04 -5.57 24.83
N THR A 36 -24.82 -4.52 24.74
CA THR A 36 -25.11 -3.78 23.51
C THR A 36 -24.39 -2.44 23.51
N ALA A 37 -24.04 -1.94 22.33
CA ALA A 37 -23.46 -0.60 22.14
C ALA A 37 -24.00 0.07 20.86
N ALA A 38 -24.35 1.35 20.99
CA ALA A 38 -24.72 2.24 19.88
C ALA A 38 -23.78 3.44 19.76
N THR A 39 -22.87 3.64 20.71
CA THR A 39 -21.91 4.74 20.77
C THR A 39 -20.51 4.24 21.10
N PHE A 40 -19.48 5.03 20.72
CA PHE A 40 -18.09 4.71 21.02
C PHE A 40 -17.83 4.59 22.52
N GLY A 41 -18.44 5.47 23.34
CA GLY A 41 -18.28 5.40 24.79
C GLY A 41 -18.89 4.14 25.42
N GLU A 42 -20.06 3.69 24.96
CA GLU A 42 -20.69 2.43 25.41
C GLU A 42 -19.83 1.22 25.01
N LEU A 43 -19.29 1.20 23.79
CA LEU A 43 -18.41 0.14 23.31
C LEU A 43 -17.15 0.05 24.17
N VAL A 44 -16.45 1.17 24.39
CA VAL A 44 -15.25 1.22 25.23
C VAL A 44 -15.58 0.76 26.66
N ALA A 45 -16.68 1.24 27.25
CA ALA A 45 -17.11 0.83 28.58
C ALA A 45 -17.43 -0.67 28.69
N ALA A 46 -18.07 -1.26 27.66
CA ALA A 46 -18.30 -2.70 27.61
C ALA A 46 -16.98 -3.50 27.60
N MET A 47 -16.03 -3.05 26.79
CA MET A 47 -14.69 -3.66 26.71
C MET A 47 -13.90 -3.53 28.02
N GLU A 48 -13.92 -2.37 28.66
CA GLU A 48 -13.27 -2.13 29.96
C GLU A 48 -13.91 -2.98 31.11
N ASN A 49 -15.19 -3.27 30.99
CA ASN A 49 -15.91 -4.16 31.90
C ASN A 49 -15.66 -5.65 31.61
N GLY A 50 -14.81 -5.97 30.65
CA GLY A 50 -14.36 -7.36 30.34
C GLY A 50 -15.29 -8.10 29.37
N ALA A 51 -16.13 -7.41 28.59
CA ALA A 51 -16.93 -8.05 27.57
C ALA A 51 -16.02 -8.62 26.48
N THR A 52 -16.27 -9.87 26.11
CA THR A 52 -15.62 -10.56 24.98
C THR A 52 -16.47 -10.56 23.71
N THR A 53 -17.73 -10.21 23.84
CA THR A 53 -18.67 -10.01 22.74
C THR A 53 -19.53 -8.80 23.03
N VAL A 54 -19.74 -7.95 22.04
CA VAL A 54 -20.61 -6.76 22.12
C VAL A 54 -21.51 -6.74 20.89
N GLU A 55 -22.82 -6.62 21.11
CA GLU A 55 -23.78 -6.48 20.03
C GLU A 55 -23.95 -4.99 19.67
N ILE A 56 -23.74 -4.68 18.38
CA ILE A 56 -23.79 -3.32 17.86
C ILE A 56 -25.21 -3.01 17.38
N THR A 57 -25.81 -2.01 17.95
CA THR A 57 -27.21 -1.61 17.71
C THR A 57 -27.35 -0.28 16.96
N GLY A 58 -26.24 0.31 16.54
CA GLY A 58 -26.18 1.54 15.74
C GLY A 58 -24.75 1.80 15.25
N THR A 59 -24.57 2.61 14.21
CA THR A 59 -23.25 2.96 13.69
C THR A 59 -22.41 3.67 14.75
N ILE A 60 -21.24 3.11 15.06
CA ILE A 60 -20.30 3.66 16.04
C ILE A 60 -19.22 4.47 15.32
N SER A 61 -19.14 5.79 15.60
CA SER A 61 -18.05 6.64 15.13
C SER A 61 -16.81 6.43 15.98
N VAL A 62 -15.78 5.80 15.40
CA VAL A 62 -14.50 5.54 16.05
C VAL A 62 -13.57 6.72 15.79
N THR A 63 -13.31 7.49 16.84
CA THR A 63 -12.47 8.70 16.82
C THR A 63 -11.16 8.55 17.59
N GLY A 64 -10.84 7.34 18.03
CA GLY A 64 -9.67 7.01 18.83
C GLY A 64 -9.35 5.53 18.81
N ASN A 65 -8.48 5.10 19.71
CA ASN A 65 -8.04 3.70 19.77
C ASN A 65 -9.15 2.78 20.26
N LEU A 66 -9.27 1.61 19.66
CA LEU A 66 -10.27 0.60 19.95
C LEU A 66 -9.62 -0.80 19.99
N GLY A 67 -9.96 -1.57 21.02
CA GLY A 67 -9.46 -2.94 21.20
C GLY A 67 -8.45 -3.06 22.35
N ASN A 68 -8.08 -4.29 22.64
CA ASN A 68 -7.23 -4.64 23.77
C ASN A 68 -6.00 -5.44 23.27
N ASN A 69 -4.87 -5.35 23.96
CA ASN A 69 -3.67 -6.12 23.60
C ASN A 69 -3.78 -7.60 23.96
N ASP A 70 -4.57 -7.95 24.95
CA ASP A 70 -4.56 -9.26 25.61
C ASP A 70 -5.78 -10.13 25.27
N VAL A 71 -6.86 -9.53 24.75
CA VAL A 71 -8.12 -10.22 24.51
C VAL A 71 -8.71 -9.83 23.16
N THR A 72 -9.11 -10.84 22.38
CA THR A 72 -9.88 -10.62 21.15
C THR A 72 -11.34 -10.39 21.52
N ILE A 73 -11.94 -9.33 20.98
CA ILE A 73 -13.32 -8.93 21.24
C ILE A 73 -14.13 -9.06 19.97
N THR A 74 -15.28 -9.73 20.07
CA THR A 74 -16.21 -9.87 18.94
C THR A 74 -17.23 -8.74 18.97
N LEU A 75 -17.30 -7.99 17.87
CA LEU A 75 -18.36 -7.05 17.58
C LEU A 75 -19.31 -7.71 16.59
N THR A 76 -20.55 -7.85 16.95
CA THR A 76 -21.55 -8.49 16.11
C THR A 76 -22.70 -7.54 15.80
N ARG A 77 -23.27 -7.66 14.60
CA ARG A 77 -24.44 -6.88 14.19
C ARG A 77 -25.68 -7.35 14.95
N SER A 78 -26.45 -6.43 15.51
CA SER A 78 -27.78 -6.74 16.09
C SER A 78 -28.79 -7.01 14.96
N ALA A 79 -29.69 -7.93 15.20
CA ALA A 79 -30.82 -8.20 14.30
C ALA A 79 -31.72 -6.98 14.07
N ASP A 80 -31.78 -6.08 15.05
CA ASP A 80 -32.57 -4.85 14.95
C ASP A 80 -31.82 -3.70 14.26
N PHE A 81 -30.55 -3.89 13.89
CA PHE A 81 -29.70 -2.92 13.20
C PHE A 81 -29.28 -3.46 11.82
N ALA A 82 -30.22 -3.49 10.89
CA ALA A 82 -29.98 -4.01 9.53
C ALA A 82 -29.26 -2.99 8.61
N ASP A 83 -29.52 -1.69 8.78
CA ASP A 83 -28.98 -0.64 7.92
C ASP A 83 -27.88 0.18 8.60
N GLY A 84 -26.77 0.41 7.89
CA GLY A 84 -25.62 1.19 8.35
C GLY A 84 -24.40 0.34 8.69
N ALA A 85 -23.21 0.94 8.58
CA ALA A 85 -21.97 0.30 8.99
C ALA A 85 -21.93 0.07 10.50
N LEU A 86 -21.29 -1.00 10.95
CA LEU A 86 -21.06 -1.18 12.38
C LEU A 86 -20.08 -0.11 12.90
N LEU A 87 -19.02 0.16 12.14
CA LEU A 87 -17.98 1.10 12.50
C LEU A 87 -17.82 2.18 11.42
N GLN A 88 -17.85 3.44 11.83
CA GLN A 88 -17.39 4.58 11.04
C GLN A 88 -16.03 5.00 11.60
N ILE A 89 -14.93 4.65 10.92
CA ILE A 89 -13.59 4.87 11.43
C ILE A 89 -13.03 6.17 10.85
N GLU A 90 -12.83 7.15 11.72
CA GLU A 90 -12.28 8.46 11.35
C GLU A 90 -10.78 8.52 11.63
N GLN A 91 -10.33 7.87 12.70
CA GLN A 91 -8.93 7.80 13.10
C GLN A 91 -8.72 6.77 14.22
N GLY A 92 -7.48 6.41 14.47
CA GLY A 92 -7.08 5.61 15.62
C GLY A 92 -6.40 4.30 15.27
N GLU A 93 -6.02 3.57 16.29
CA GLU A 93 -5.51 2.21 16.21
C GLU A 93 -6.60 1.25 16.65
N ILE A 94 -7.00 0.35 15.75
CA ILE A 94 -7.99 -0.69 15.98
C ILE A 94 -7.28 -2.02 16.01
N LYS A 95 -7.51 -2.84 17.05
CA LYS A 95 -6.77 -4.09 17.19
C LYS A 95 -7.50 -5.19 17.91
N ASN A 96 -7.16 -6.43 17.55
CA ASN A 96 -7.64 -7.64 18.21
C ASN A 96 -9.17 -7.72 18.25
N LEU A 97 -9.83 -7.45 17.11
CA LEU A 97 -11.26 -7.54 16.98
C LEU A 97 -11.67 -8.65 16.01
N ILE A 98 -12.87 -9.17 16.21
CA ILE A 98 -13.64 -9.87 15.19
C ILE A 98 -14.85 -8.99 14.92
N VAL A 99 -14.97 -8.45 13.71
CA VAL A 99 -16.10 -7.63 13.29
C VAL A 99 -16.98 -8.49 12.39
N SER A 100 -18.16 -8.87 12.87
CA SER A 100 -19.03 -9.83 12.19
C SER A 100 -20.37 -9.21 11.82
N GLY A 101 -20.80 -9.47 10.58
CA GLY A 101 -22.15 -9.16 10.09
C GLY A 101 -23.23 -10.09 10.63
N ALA A 102 -22.84 -11.16 11.35
CA ALA A 102 -23.74 -12.18 11.91
C ALA A 102 -24.67 -12.85 10.87
N ASP A 103 -24.21 -12.94 9.60
CA ASP A 103 -24.99 -13.46 8.46
C ASP A 103 -26.35 -12.75 8.24
N ILE A 104 -26.48 -11.51 8.75
CA ILE A 104 -27.66 -10.69 8.51
C ILE A 104 -27.55 -10.10 7.10
N ASP A 105 -28.56 -10.40 6.28
CA ASP A 105 -28.62 -9.86 4.92
C ASP A 105 -28.88 -8.36 4.96
N THR A 106 -27.90 -7.59 4.46
CA THR A 106 -27.90 -6.13 4.47
C THR A 106 -27.04 -5.59 3.34
N GLU A 107 -27.39 -4.43 2.82
CA GLU A 107 -26.58 -3.68 1.83
C GLU A 107 -25.55 -2.74 2.50
N SER A 108 -25.22 -3.00 3.76
CA SER A 108 -24.35 -2.12 4.56
C SER A 108 -23.05 -2.80 4.95
N PRO A 109 -21.89 -2.12 4.84
CA PRO A 109 -20.59 -2.68 5.20
C PRO A 109 -20.43 -2.88 6.70
N LEU A 110 -19.42 -3.64 7.10
CA LEU A 110 -19.01 -3.73 8.51
C LEU A 110 -18.31 -2.46 8.98
N ALA A 111 -17.43 -1.92 8.13
CA ALA A 111 -16.73 -0.69 8.45
C ALA A 111 -16.63 0.26 7.25
N ILE A 112 -16.78 1.56 7.53
CA ILE A 112 -16.45 2.65 6.61
C ILE A 112 -15.26 3.41 7.18
N ILE A 113 -14.18 3.56 6.39
CA ILE A 113 -12.99 4.31 6.77
C ILE A 113 -13.01 5.65 6.04
N SER A 114 -13.07 6.74 6.78
CA SER A 114 -13.09 8.10 6.27
C SER A 114 -11.92 8.96 6.76
N GLY A 115 -10.89 8.32 7.30
CA GLY A 115 -9.68 8.98 7.78
C GLY A 115 -8.50 8.02 7.82
N SER A 116 -7.39 8.45 8.41
CA SER A 116 -6.19 7.60 8.50
C SER A 116 -6.21 6.77 9.77
N CYS A 117 -6.05 5.46 9.63
CA CYS A 117 -6.09 4.52 10.75
C CYS A 117 -5.12 3.34 10.55
N LEU A 118 -4.79 2.69 11.66
CA LEU A 118 -4.10 1.40 11.69
C LEU A 118 -5.03 0.34 12.26
N ILE A 119 -5.23 -0.74 11.52
CA ILE A 119 -6.03 -1.88 11.94
C ILE A 119 -5.12 -3.10 12.00
N SER A 120 -5.04 -3.75 13.14
CA SER A 120 -4.15 -4.89 13.34
C SER A 120 -4.84 -6.08 14.01
N ASN A 121 -4.41 -7.31 13.66
CA ASN A 121 -4.92 -8.55 14.24
C ASN A 121 -6.46 -8.59 14.29
N THR A 122 -7.13 -8.13 13.26
CA THR A 122 -8.58 -7.98 13.22
C THR A 122 -9.18 -8.80 12.09
N ALA A 123 -10.26 -9.50 12.36
CA ALA A 123 -11.01 -10.27 11.38
C ALA A 123 -12.30 -9.53 10.98
N PHE A 124 -12.64 -9.56 9.70
CA PHE A 124 -13.90 -9.06 9.14
C PHE A 124 -14.62 -10.22 8.45
N THR A 125 -15.79 -10.60 8.95
CA THR A 125 -16.44 -11.85 8.54
C THR A 125 -17.96 -11.77 8.49
N ASN A 126 -18.57 -12.69 7.72
CA ASN A 126 -20.03 -12.86 7.63
C ASN A 126 -20.76 -11.57 7.21
N CYS A 127 -20.24 -10.86 6.23
CA CYS A 127 -20.87 -9.69 5.60
C CYS A 127 -21.48 -10.09 4.26
N THR A 128 -22.67 -9.55 3.97
CA THR A 128 -23.36 -9.81 2.69
C THR A 128 -23.12 -8.73 1.64
N ASP A 129 -22.48 -7.62 2.02
CA ASP A 129 -22.00 -6.52 1.18
C ASP A 129 -20.47 -6.37 1.31
N SER A 130 -19.90 -5.25 0.89
CA SER A 130 -18.48 -4.97 1.10
C SER A 130 -18.14 -4.97 2.59
N ALA A 131 -17.18 -5.79 3.02
CA ALA A 131 -16.88 -5.84 4.46
C ALA A 131 -16.28 -4.50 4.94
N VAL A 132 -15.37 -3.90 4.16
CA VAL A 132 -14.79 -2.59 4.48
C VAL A 132 -14.80 -1.68 3.24
N VAL A 133 -15.24 -0.45 3.43
CA VAL A 133 -15.23 0.61 2.41
C VAL A 133 -14.29 1.73 2.85
N ILE A 134 -13.25 2.01 2.06
CA ILE A 134 -12.26 3.05 2.34
C ILE A 134 -12.55 4.23 1.41
N THR A 135 -13.02 5.34 2.00
CA THR A 135 -13.49 6.51 1.24
C THR A 135 -12.45 7.62 1.16
N THR A 136 -11.69 7.84 2.22
CA THR A 136 -10.64 8.88 2.29
C THR A 136 -9.55 8.50 3.29
N GLY A 137 -8.40 9.17 3.22
CA GLY A 137 -7.26 8.93 4.14
C GLY A 137 -6.41 7.74 3.72
N THR A 138 -5.59 7.26 4.64
CA THR A 138 -4.73 6.09 4.48
C THR A 138 -5.14 5.02 5.47
N ALA A 139 -5.68 3.91 4.99
CA ALA A 139 -6.01 2.76 5.81
C ALA A 139 -4.88 1.74 5.78
N MET A 140 -4.30 1.44 6.94
CA MET A 140 -3.25 0.43 7.09
C MET A 140 -3.78 -0.78 7.83
N PHE A 141 -3.57 -1.97 7.26
CA PHE A 141 -3.97 -3.24 7.83
C PHE A 141 -2.75 -4.13 8.04
N GLU A 142 -2.58 -4.65 9.26
CA GLU A 142 -1.50 -5.57 9.59
C GLU A 142 -2.06 -6.83 10.23
N ASN A 143 -1.70 -8.00 9.66
CA ASN A 143 -2.10 -9.31 10.20
C ASN A 143 -3.63 -9.43 10.37
N CYS A 144 -4.39 -8.93 9.39
CA CYS A 144 -5.85 -8.98 9.37
C CYS A 144 -6.37 -10.10 8.47
N SER A 145 -7.56 -10.60 8.77
CA SER A 145 -8.26 -11.57 7.93
C SER A 145 -9.60 -11.04 7.44
N PHE A 146 -9.91 -11.40 6.20
CA PHE A 146 -11.19 -11.11 5.55
C PHE A 146 -11.68 -12.44 5.01
N GLU A 147 -12.74 -12.98 5.59
CA GLU A 147 -13.21 -14.33 5.31
C GLU A 147 -14.73 -14.45 5.37
N ASP A 148 -15.28 -15.39 4.59
CA ASP A 148 -16.72 -15.70 4.58
C ASP A 148 -17.62 -14.45 4.35
N ASN A 149 -17.21 -13.51 3.48
CA ASN A 149 -18.05 -12.40 3.08
C ASN A 149 -18.67 -12.69 1.69
N SER A 150 -19.98 -12.51 1.57
CA SER A 150 -20.71 -12.73 0.31
C SER A 150 -20.59 -11.54 -0.67
N GLY A 151 -19.97 -10.44 -0.24
CA GLY A 151 -19.62 -9.29 -1.05
C GLY A 151 -18.10 -9.15 -1.24
N THR A 152 -17.68 -8.05 -1.81
CA THR A 152 -16.26 -7.68 -1.89
C THR A 152 -15.70 -7.46 -0.49
N HIS A 153 -14.56 -8.03 -0.15
CA HIS A 153 -13.99 -7.78 1.18
C HIS A 153 -13.63 -6.29 1.36
N ILE A 154 -12.98 -5.69 0.35
CA ILE A 154 -12.53 -4.29 0.42
C ILE A 154 -12.95 -3.52 -0.83
N THR A 155 -13.66 -2.42 -0.64
CA THR A 155 -13.80 -1.37 -1.66
C THR A 155 -12.87 -0.22 -1.31
N ASN A 156 -11.83 -0.01 -2.14
CA ASN A 156 -10.82 1.04 -1.91
C ASN A 156 -10.95 2.19 -2.92
N ASP A 157 -11.45 3.32 -2.43
CA ASP A 157 -11.52 4.58 -3.16
C ASP A 157 -10.54 5.64 -2.63
N ALA A 158 -9.52 5.21 -1.85
CA ALA A 158 -8.49 6.06 -1.25
C ALA A 158 -7.11 5.38 -1.26
N GLU A 159 -6.33 5.45 -0.20
CA GLU A 159 -5.07 4.76 -0.05
C GLU A 159 -5.21 3.60 0.94
N ALA A 160 -4.84 2.40 0.52
CA ALA A 160 -4.88 1.20 1.35
C ALA A 160 -3.54 0.46 1.33
N VAL A 161 -3.09 0.04 2.51
CA VAL A 161 -1.87 -0.74 2.70
C VAL A 161 -2.20 -1.98 3.51
N PHE A 162 -1.90 -3.15 2.97
CA PHE A 162 -2.11 -4.43 3.64
C PHE A 162 -0.78 -5.15 3.81
N THR A 163 -0.46 -5.54 5.04
CA THR A 163 0.74 -6.30 5.38
C THR A 163 0.36 -7.58 6.09
N LYS A 164 0.78 -8.73 5.57
CA LYS A 164 0.50 -10.06 6.15
C LYS A 164 -0.99 -10.33 6.35
N CYS A 165 -1.82 -9.84 5.46
CA CYS A 165 -3.26 -10.04 5.50
C CYS A 165 -3.70 -11.25 4.66
N SER A 166 -4.80 -11.86 5.04
CA SER A 166 -5.44 -12.95 4.29
C SER A 166 -6.84 -12.56 3.81
N PHE A 167 -7.14 -12.94 2.57
CA PHE A 167 -8.42 -12.71 1.93
C PHE A 167 -8.90 -14.05 1.39
N SER A 168 -9.99 -14.58 1.93
CA SER A 168 -10.50 -15.88 1.50
C SER A 168 -12.02 -15.93 1.40
N ASP A 169 -12.47 -16.76 0.47
CA ASP A 169 -13.89 -17.10 0.31
C ASP A 169 -14.82 -15.88 0.04
N GLY A 170 -14.27 -14.78 -0.50
CA GLY A 170 -15.02 -13.61 -0.97
C GLY A 170 -15.80 -13.95 -2.24
N GLN A 171 -17.12 -13.74 -2.23
CA GLN A 171 -18.01 -14.08 -3.35
C GLN A 171 -18.79 -12.85 -3.81
N SER A 172 -18.11 -11.97 -4.54
CA SER A 172 -18.68 -10.68 -4.92
C SER A 172 -19.70 -10.79 -6.07
N LYS A 173 -20.73 -9.98 -5.99
CA LYS A 173 -21.65 -9.68 -7.10
C LYS A 173 -21.16 -8.53 -7.98
N ASP A 174 -20.03 -7.93 -7.61
CA ASP A 174 -19.33 -6.85 -8.29
C ASP A 174 -17.94 -7.28 -8.71
N ASN A 175 -17.17 -6.39 -9.34
CA ASN A 175 -15.79 -6.64 -9.69
C ASN A 175 -14.89 -6.69 -8.44
N GLY A 176 -13.98 -7.65 -8.40
CA GLY A 176 -13.02 -7.86 -7.32
C GLY A 176 -13.61 -8.65 -6.15
N GLY A 177 -13.49 -9.98 -6.17
CA GLY A 177 -13.98 -10.83 -5.09
C GLY A 177 -13.41 -10.49 -3.72
N ALA A 178 -12.13 -10.18 -3.65
CA ALA A 178 -11.49 -9.69 -2.44
C ALA A 178 -11.36 -8.16 -2.41
N ILE A 179 -10.76 -7.56 -3.44
CA ILE A 179 -10.50 -6.11 -3.45
C ILE A 179 -10.96 -5.47 -4.77
N ARG A 180 -11.75 -4.41 -4.66
CA ARG A 180 -12.00 -3.46 -5.72
C ARG A 180 -11.19 -2.19 -5.45
N ASN A 181 -10.17 -1.93 -6.26
CA ASN A 181 -9.30 -0.77 -6.11
C ASN A 181 -9.50 0.27 -7.21
N THR A 182 -9.77 1.53 -6.83
CA THR A 182 -9.87 2.67 -7.76
C THR A 182 -8.75 3.70 -7.55
N LYS A 183 -7.96 3.58 -6.48
CA LYS A 183 -6.90 4.51 -6.13
C LYS A 183 -5.58 3.80 -5.87
N THR A 184 -4.99 3.97 -4.70
CA THR A 184 -3.69 3.38 -4.36
C THR A 184 -3.86 2.16 -3.48
N LEU A 185 -3.29 1.05 -3.91
CA LEU A 185 -3.29 -0.23 -3.18
C LEU A 185 -1.86 -0.75 -3.05
N GLN A 186 -1.45 -1.02 -1.83
CA GLN A 186 -0.17 -1.65 -1.53
C GLN A 186 -0.40 -2.95 -0.77
N LEU A 187 0.22 -4.02 -1.23
CA LEU A 187 0.07 -5.37 -0.70
C LEU A 187 1.44 -5.95 -0.39
N GLN A 188 1.65 -6.44 0.82
CA GLN A 188 2.89 -7.08 1.22
C GLN A 188 2.64 -8.36 1.99
N ASN A 189 3.22 -9.47 1.53
CA ASN A 189 3.07 -10.79 2.15
C ASN A 189 1.60 -11.19 2.38
N CYS A 190 0.71 -10.82 1.46
CA CYS A 190 -0.71 -11.11 1.55
C CYS A 190 -1.08 -12.38 0.78
N THR A 191 -2.15 -13.05 1.21
CA THR A 191 -2.70 -14.23 0.56
C THR A 191 -4.13 -13.97 0.09
N PHE A 192 -4.43 -14.40 -1.14
CA PHE A 192 -5.75 -14.31 -1.76
C PHE A 192 -6.15 -15.71 -2.22
N ALA A 193 -7.09 -16.33 -1.52
CA ALA A 193 -7.47 -17.70 -1.80
C ALA A 193 -8.98 -17.88 -1.95
N GLN A 194 -9.41 -18.60 -2.97
CA GLN A 194 -10.81 -18.99 -3.17
C GLN A 194 -11.78 -17.79 -3.27
N ASN A 195 -11.28 -16.60 -3.65
CA ASN A 195 -12.13 -15.45 -3.91
C ASN A 195 -12.72 -15.55 -5.32
N GLY A 196 -13.90 -15.00 -5.50
CA GLY A 196 -14.52 -15.10 -6.80
C GLY A 196 -15.61 -14.09 -7.08
N THR A 197 -15.91 -14.01 -8.37
CA THR A 197 -17.11 -13.41 -8.94
C THR A 197 -17.81 -14.47 -9.77
N SER A 198 -19.03 -14.22 -10.23
CA SER A 198 -19.72 -15.19 -11.08
C SER A 198 -18.97 -15.39 -12.40
N VAL A 199 -18.61 -16.63 -12.75
CA VAL A 199 -17.95 -16.96 -14.04
C VAL A 199 -18.85 -16.75 -15.26
N ASP A 200 -20.16 -16.80 -15.07
CA ASP A 200 -21.16 -16.57 -16.13
C ASP A 200 -21.44 -15.08 -16.37
N SER A 201 -20.73 -14.21 -15.68
CA SER A 201 -20.92 -12.76 -15.73
C SER A 201 -19.73 -12.07 -16.43
N GLU A 202 -19.94 -10.84 -16.85
CA GLU A 202 -18.88 -9.95 -17.33
C GLU A 202 -18.00 -9.41 -16.17
N LEU A 203 -18.16 -9.96 -14.96
CA LEU A 203 -17.43 -9.52 -13.79
C LEU A 203 -15.96 -9.94 -13.86
N CYS A 204 -15.11 -9.13 -13.27
CA CYS A 204 -13.69 -9.14 -13.46
C CYS A 204 -12.92 -9.17 -12.13
N GLY A 205 -11.78 -9.90 -12.13
CA GLY A 205 -10.86 -9.96 -11.01
C GLY A 205 -11.39 -10.79 -9.84
N GLY A 206 -11.20 -12.12 -9.88
CA GLY A 206 -11.68 -13.01 -8.83
C GLY A 206 -11.14 -12.64 -7.45
N ALA A 207 -9.86 -12.29 -7.37
CA ALA A 207 -9.31 -11.68 -6.17
C ALA A 207 -9.35 -10.16 -6.26
N ILE A 208 -8.71 -9.57 -7.28
CA ILE A 208 -8.54 -8.12 -7.35
C ILE A 208 -9.00 -7.54 -8.69
N TYR A 209 -9.86 -6.52 -8.63
CA TYR A 209 -10.09 -5.58 -9.71
C TYR A 209 -9.29 -4.30 -9.45
N ASN A 210 -8.31 -3.98 -10.31
CA ASN A 210 -7.48 -2.78 -10.17
C ASN A 210 -7.75 -1.77 -11.28
N ALA A 211 -8.40 -0.66 -10.95
CA ALA A 211 -8.55 0.51 -11.81
C ALA A 211 -7.62 1.68 -11.41
N GLY A 212 -6.94 1.56 -10.27
CA GLY A 212 -6.01 2.55 -9.74
C GLY A 212 -4.54 2.15 -9.93
N GLN A 213 -3.74 2.48 -8.95
CA GLN A 213 -2.34 2.06 -8.83
C GLN A 213 -2.25 0.91 -7.83
N MET A 214 -1.63 -0.18 -8.20
CA MET A 214 -1.41 -1.34 -7.35
C MET A 214 0.06 -1.70 -7.32
N TYR A 215 0.54 -1.99 -6.12
CA TYR A 215 1.85 -2.52 -5.85
C TYR A 215 1.71 -3.77 -4.99
N ALA A 216 2.24 -4.90 -5.43
CA ALA A 216 2.18 -6.16 -4.69
C ALA A 216 3.57 -6.80 -4.56
N TYR A 217 3.95 -7.15 -3.35
CA TYR A 217 5.22 -7.77 -3.02
C TYR A 217 5.02 -9.04 -2.20
N LYS A 218 5.56 -10.15 -2.69
CA LYS A 218 5.48 -11.47 -2.03
C LYS A 218 4.06 -11.91 -1.71
N CYS A 219 3.12 -11.61 -2.60
CA CYS A 219 1.73 -12.00 -2.44
C CYS A 219 1.43 -13.30 -3.20
N THR A 220 0.49 -14.08 -2.66
CA THR A 220 0.05 -15.34 -3.27
C THR A 220 -1.42 -15.25 -3.65
N PHE A 221 -1.74 -15.64 -4.89
CA PHE A 221 -3.08 -15.67 -5.45
C PHE A 221 -3.36 -17.10 -5.92
N THR A 222 -4.28 -17.78 -5.24
CA THR A 222 -4.56 -19.18 -5.52
C THR A 222 -6.05 -19.48 -5.51
N ASP A 223 -6.49 -20.35 -6.43
CA ASP A 223 -7.87 -20.84 -6.52
C ASP A 223 -8.93 -19.70 -6.64
N ASN A 224 -8.57 -18.52 -7.17
CA ASN A 224 -9.52 -17.44 -7.39
C ASN A 224 -10.19 -17.60 -8.77
N THR A 225 -11.46 -17.12 -8.90
CA THR A 225 -12.27 -17.40 -10.07
C THR A 225 -13.11 -16.19 -10.49
N SER A 226 -13.16 -15.89 -11.82
CA SER A 226 -14.01 -14.82 -12.35
C SER A 226 -14.33 -15.03 -13.85
N GLY A 227 -15.07 -14.11 -14.45
CA GLY A 227 -15.25 -14.06 -15.90
C GLY A 227 -13.96 -13.67 -16.65
N GLN A 228 -13.23 -12.69 -16.14
CA GLN A 228 -11.97 -12.20 -16.71
C GLN A 228 -10.96 -11.92 -15.60
N GLY A 229 -9.69 -12.43 -15.76
CA GLY A 229 -8.65 -12.32 -14.76
C GLY A 229 -9.02 -13.06 -13.48
N GLY A 230 -8.84 -14.39 -13.46
CA GLY A 230 -9.23 -15.25 -12.34
C GLY A 230 -8.72 -14.75 -10.99
N ALA A 231 -7.49 -14.27 -10.93
CA ALA A 231 -6.96 -13.58 -9.77
C ALA A 231 -6.99 -12.06 -9.93
N LEU A 232 -6.39 -11.53 -11.00
CA LEU A 232 -6.23 -10.09 -11.20
C LEU A 232 -6.82 -9.62 -12.52
N TYR A 233 -7.68 -8.61 -12.44
CA TYR A 233 -8.08 -7.79 -13.59
C TYR A 233 -7.50 -6.38 -13.44
N ASN A 234 -6.61 -5.99 -14.36
CA ASN A 234 -5.90 -4.71 -14.28
C ASN A 234 -6.24 -3.80 -15.45
N VAL A 235 -6.94 -2.70 -15.17
CA VAL A 235 -7.17 -1.60 -16.12
C VAL A 235 -6.36 -0.36 -15.79
N GLY A 236 -5.81 -0.30 -14.57
CA GLY A 236 -4.96 0.77 -14.06
C GLY A 236 -3.46 0.49 -14.27
N SER A 237 -2.68 0.73 -13.26
CA SER A 237 -1.25 0.41 -13.22
C SER A 237 -0.96 -0.62 -12.14
N SER A 238 -0.18 -1.65 -12.46
CA SER A 238 0.23 -2.66 -11.47
C SER A 238 1.72 -2.98 -11.58
N GLU A 239 2.35 -3.14 -10.42
CA GLU A 239 3.69 -3.67 -10.26
C GLU A 239 3.64 -4.86 -9.31
N LEU A 240 4.08 -6.03 -9.80
CA LEU A 240 4.06 -7.30 -9.08
C LEU A 240 5.48 -7.79 -8.90
N ILE A 241 5.92 -7.98 -7.66
CA ILE A 241 7.29 -8.38 -7.33
C ILE A 241 7.26 -9.62 -6.45
N GLU A 242 7.97 -10.67 -6.85
CA GLU A 242 8.05 -11.94 -6.13
C GLU A 242 6.67 -12.53 -5.75
N CYS A 243 5.65 -12.27 -6.57
CA CYS A 243 4.30 -12.78 -6.36
C CYS A 243 4.11 -14.17 -7.00
N THR A 244 3.07 -14.88 -6.59
CA THR A 244 2.69 -16.18 -7.18
C THR A 244 1.22 -16.18 -7.53
N PHE A 245 0.90 -16.55 -8.78
CA PHE A 245 -0.45 -16.73 -9.29
C PHE A 245 -0.60 -18.18 -9.77
N THR A 246 -1.37 -19.00 -9.06
CA THR A 246 -1.51 -20.42 -9.38
C THR A 246 -2.92 -20.93 -9.16
N ASN A 247 -3.35 -21.89 -10.00
CA ASN A 247 -4.68 -22.51 -9.94
C ASN A 247 -5.86 -21.53 -10.03
N ASN A 248 -5.66 -20.31 -10.52
CA ASN A 248 -6.75 -19.38 -10.74
C ASN A 248 -7.47 -19.73 -12.06
N SER A 249 -8.74 -19.36 -12.17
CA SER A 249 -9.58 -19.74 -13.31
C SER A 249 -10.44 -18.58 -13.80
N ALA A 250 -10.53 -18.45 -15.13
CA ALA A 250 -11.42 -17.48 -15.78
C ALA A 250 -11.89 -17.94 -17.16
N ASN A 251 -12.78 -17.19 -17.81
CA ASN A 251 -13.02 -17.39 -19.22
C ASN A 251 -11.82 -16.92 -20.04
N ILE A 252 -11.25 -15.75 -19.69
CA ILE A 252 -10.05 -15.19 -20.33
C ILE A 252 -9.08 -14.70 -19.26
N GLY A 253 -7.78 -15.02 -19.42
CA GLY A 253 -6.73 -14.68 -18.47
C GLY A 253 -6.94 -15.35 -17.12
N GLY A 254 -6.79 -16.68 -17.07
CA GLY A 254 -7.04 -17.48 -15.87
C GLY A 254 -6.31 -16.95 -14.63
N GLY A 255 -5.06 -16.55 -14.77
CA GLY A 255 -4.32 -15.83 -13.73
C GLY A 255 -4.60 -14.34 -13.75
N ILE A 256 -4.26 -13.68 -14.85
CA ILE A 256 -4.28 -12.23 -14.99
C ILE A 256 -4.91 -11.81 -16.32
N TYR A 257 -5.76 -10.80 -16.27
CA TYR A 257 -6.23 -10.05 -17.43
C TYR A 257 -5.81 -8.58 -17.30
N SER A 258 -5.05 -8.05 -18.25
CA SER A 258 -4.54 -6.66 -18.18
C SER A 258 -4.82 -5.89 -19.45
N THR A 259 -5.50 -4.75 -19.30
CA THR A 259 -5.63 -3.71 -20.33
C THR A 259 -4.89 -2.43 -19.94
N GLY A 260 -4.42 -2.35 -18.71
CA GLY A 260 -3.62 -1.25 -18.19
C GLY A 260 -2.13 -1.45 -18.35
N THR A 261 -1.34 -0.68 -17.63
CA THR A 261 0.11 -0.89 -17.55
C THR A 261 0.43 -1.95 -16.49
N MET A 262 1.35 -2.85 -16.81
CA MET A 262 1.76 -3.89 -15.87
C MET A 262 3.25 -4.17 -16.00
N ARG A 263 3.91 -4.32 -14.85
CA ARG A 263 5.27 -4.82 -14.72
C ARG A 263 5.31 -5.96 -13.72
N THR A 264 6.03 -7.01 -14.03
CA THR A 264 6.27 -8.13 -13.11
C THR A 264 7.77 -8.37 -12.96
N ILE A 265 8.21 -8.62 -11.73
CA ILE A 265 9.60 -8.95 -11.38
C ILE A 265 9.57 -10.22 -10.54
N ASP A 266 10.34 -11.24 -10.92
CA ASP A 266 10.46 -12.51 -10.20
C ASP A 266 9.10 -13.13 -9.78
N THR A 267 8.06 -12.87 -10.56
CA THR A 267 6.69 -13.27 -10.29
C THR A 267 6.34 -14.56 -11.05
N LEU A 268 5.84 -15.56 -10.34
CA LEU A 268 5.43 -16.83 -10.91
C LEU A 268 3.95 -16.83 -11.28
N ILE A 269 3.65 -17.15 -12.53
CA ILE A 269 2.28 -17.24 -13.04
C ILE A 269 2.18 -18.56 -13.79
N TYR A 270 1.53 -19.56 -13.20
CA TYR A 270 1.51 -20.92 -13.74
C TYR A 270 0.33 -21.74 -13.24
N GLN A 271 -0.03 -22.82 -13.96
CA GLN A 271 -1.13 -23.71 -13.62
C GLN A 271 -2.49 -23.02 -13.45
N ASN A 272 -2.64 -21.85 -14.03
CA ASN A 272 -3.93 -21.20 -14.13
C ASN A 272 -4.71 -21.79 -15.31
N THR A 273 -6.01 -21.61 -15.34
CA THR A 273 -6.87 -22.20 -16.37
C THR A 273 -7.80 -21.15 -16.99
N SER A 274 -8.05 -21.27 -18.28
CA SER A 274 -9.03 -20.46 -18.99
C SER A 274 -9.90 -21.32 -19.88
N ILE A 275 -11.13 -20.85 -20.15
CA ILE A 275 -12.07 -21.54 -21.03
C ILE A 275 -11.85 -21.11 -22.48
N GLU A 276 -11.63 -19.80 -22.71
CA GLU A 276 -11.57 -19.22 -24.05
C GLU A 276 -10.16 -18.91 -24.49
N ALA A 277 -9.38 -18.20 -23.69
CA ALA A 277 -8.03 -17.76 -24.04
C ALA A 277 -7.13 -17.43 -22.85
N ALA A 278 -5.81 -17.62 -23.03
CA ALA A 278 -4.75 -17.19 -22.13
C ALA A 278 -4.89 -17.74 -20.69
N ALA A 279 -4.46 -18.98 -20.48
CA ALA A 279 -4.54 -19.63 -19.18
C ALA A 279 -3.86 -18.82 -18.07
N ASP A 280 -2.68 -18.25 -18.34
CA ASP A 280 -1.94 -17.52 -17.32
C ASP A 280 -2.14 -16.00 -17.43
N ILE A 281 -1.84 -15.40 -18.59
CA ILE A 281 -1.95 -13.94 -18.77
C ILE A 281 -2.61 -13.62 -20.10
N PHE A 282 -3.62 -12.76 -20.05
CA PHE A 282 -4.12 -12.01 -21.20
C PHE A 282 -3.73 -10.54 -21.03
N ALA A 283 -3.08 -9.94 -22.05
CA ALA A 283 -2.74 -8.52 -22.03
C ALA A 283 -3.07 -7.86 -23.37
N SER A 284 -3.87 -6.80 -23.34
CA SER A 284 -4.18 -6.00 -24.56
C SER A 284 -3.17 -4.88 -24.80
N ASN A 285 -2.36 -4.53 -23.81
CA ASN A 285 -1.25 -3.60 -23.90
C ASN A 285 0.07 -4.31 -23.57
N PRO A 286 1.23 -3.80 -24.04
CA PRO A 286 2.52 -4.35 -23.68
C PRO A 286 2.70 -4.39 -22.17
N ILE A 287 3.16 -5.52 -21.66
CA ILE A 287 3.56 -5.70 -20.26
C ILE A 287 5.05 -6.01 -20.21
N THR A 288 5.70 -5.58 -19.13
CA THR A 288 7.12 -5.89 -18.90
C THR A 288 7.22 -7.01 -17.89
N VAL A 289 7.91 -8.08 -18.27
CA VAL A 289 8.19 -9.23 -17.39
C VAL A 289 9.69 -9.39 -17.27
N SER A 290 10.21 -9.37 -16.06
CA SER A 290 11.63 -9.55 -15.78
C SER A 290 11.85 -10.62 -14.70
N TYR A 291 12.96 -11.35 -14.84
CA TYR A 291 13.40 -12.33 -13.88
C TYR A 291 14.88 -12.14 -13.59
N ASN A 292 15.26 -12.34 -12.32
CA ASN A 292 16.65 -12.48 -11.93
C ASN A 292 17.22 -13.77 -12.55
N GLU A 293 18.51 -13.76 -12.95
CA GLU A 293 19.18 -14.93 -13.54
C GLU A 293 19.19 -16.18 -12.64
N GLU A 294 19.16 -15.97 -11.31
CA GLU A 294 19.12 -17.06 -10.33
C GLU A 294 17.70 -17.61 -10.09
N TYR A 295 16.69 -17.02 -10.70
CA TYR A 295 15.31 -17.41 -10.46
C TYR A 295 14.96 -18.71 -11.18
N ALA A 296 14.62 -19.75 -10.42
CA ALA A 296 14.22 -21.04 -10.97
C ALA A 296 12.72 -21.07 -11.26
N PHE A 297 12.35 -21.22 -12.52
CA PHE A 297 10.97 -21.51 -12.88
C PHE A 297 10.55 -22.91 -12.43
N PRO A 298 9.28 -23.09 -12.03
CA PRO A 298 8.72 -24.42 -11.87
C PRO A 298 8.83 -25.19 -13.19
N GLU A 299 9.02 -26.50 -13.10
CA GLU A 299 8.96 -27.37 -14.27
C GLU A 299 7.56 -27.29 -14.88
N SER A 300 7.49 -27.06 -16.18
CA SER A 300 6.26 -27.04 -16.98
C SER A 300 5.15 -26.11 -16.44
N PRO A 301 5.39 -24.81 -16.30
CA PRO A 301 4.35 -23.87 -15.94
C PRO A 301 3.27 -23.82 -17.03
N SER A 302 2.01 -23.77 -16.62
CA SER A 302 0.87 -23.64 -17.53
C SER A 302 0.88 -22.28 -18.23
N GLY A 303 0.64 -22.24 -19.55
CA GLY A 303 0.69 -21.00 -20.31
C GLY A 303 2.08 -20.42 -20.59
N TRP A 304 3.14 -21.12 -20.16
CA TRP A 304 4.53 -20.76 -20.39
C TRP A 304 5.28 -21.88 -21.08
N HIS A 305 6.33 -21.56 -21.88
CA HIS A 305 7.25 -22.55 -22.41
C HIS A 305 8.41 -22.78 -21.43
N SER A 306 8.60 -24.01 -21.03
CA SER A 306 9.62 -24.40 -20.07
C SER A 306 10.83 -25.11 -20.66
N ASP A 307 10.94 -25.18 -21.99
CA ASP A 307 11.83 -26.07 -22.69
C ASP A 307 13.28 -25.58 -22.84
N SER A 308 13.56 -24.34 -22.50
CA SER A 308 14.95 -23.83 -22.48
C SER A 308 15.09 -22.55 -21.68
N SER A 309 16.32 -22.25 -21.27
CA SER A 309 16.68 -20.98 -20.64
C SER A 309 16.39 -19.77 -21.55
N ASP A 310 16.49 -19.97 -22.87
CA ASP A 310 16.17 -18.94 -23.85
C ASP A 310 14.67 -18.73 -24.02
N SER A 311 13.85 -19.67 -23.56
CA SER A 311 12.41 -19.58 -23.60
C SER A 311 11.87 -18.39 -22.78
N ARG A 312 12.62 -17.87 -21.83
CA ARG A 312 12.26 -16.68 -21.06
C ARG A 312 12.40 -15.38 -21.85
N LYS A 313 12.96 -15.44 -23.06
CA LYS A 313 13.28 -14.27 -23.91
C LYS A 313 12.26 -13.97 -24.99
N GLY A 314 11.08 -14.36 -24.90
CA GLY A 314 10.17 -14.04 -25.97
C GLY A 314 8.85 -14.74 -26.03
N GLU A 315 8.29 -14.64 -27.19
CA GLU A 315 6.90 -15.05 -27.53
C GLU A 315 6.55 -16.49 -27.11
N LYS A 316 7.54 -17.35 -27.00
CA LYS A 316 7.31 -18.77 -26.72
C LYS A 316 7.10 -19.11 -25.26
N LEU A 317 7.17 -18.17 -24.38
CA LEU A 317 6.97 -18.35 -22.94
C LEU A 317 5.51 -18.39 -22.54
N PHE A 318 4.63 -17.98 -23.44
CA PHE A 318 3.21 -17.90 -23.18
C PHE A 318 2.43 -18.89 -24.04
N ASP A 319 1.27 -19.26 -23.57
CA ASP A 319 0.34 -20.09 -24.29
C ASP A 319 0.05 -19.49 -25.69
N THR A 320 -0.06 -20.35 -26.69
CA THR A 320 -0.43 -19.95 -28.05
C THR A 320 -1.86 -19.42 -28.16
N SER A 321 -2.67 -19.59 -27.13
CA SER A 321 -3.99 -18.99 -27.00
C SER A 321 -3.97 -17.53 -26.57
N PHE A 322 -2.80 -16.96 -26.29
CA PHE A 322 -2.67 -15.56 -25.99
C PHE A 322 -3.12 -14.70 -27.17
N GLU A 323 -4.22 -14.00 -26.99
CA GLU A 323 -4.77 -13.05 -27.93
C GLU A 323 -4.78 -11.66 -27.30
N GLY A 324 -3.75 -10.87 -27.57
CA GLY A 324 -3.67 -9.50 -27.11
C GLY A 324 -3.27 -8.57 -28.26
N VAL A 325 -3.63 -7.32 -28.15
CA VAL A 325 -3.21 -6.27 -29.09
C VAL A 325 -1.78 -5.82 -28.79
N GLY A 326 -1.34 -5.99 -27.54
CA GLY A 326 0.01 -5.67 -27.09
C GLY A 326 0.99 -6.82 -27.31
N SER A 327 2.26 -6.53 -27.15
CA SER A 327 3.33 -7.52 -27.09
C SER A 327 3.78 -7.74 -25.65
N LEU A 328 4.00 -9.00 -25.29
CA LEU A 328 4.68 -9.33 -24.04
C LEU A 328 6.17 -9.13 -24.24
N VAL A 329 6.78 -8.35 -23.37
CA VAL A 329 8.24 -8.16 -23.35
C VAL A 329 8.78 -8.95 -22.16
N PHE A 330 9.50 -10.01 -22.48
CA PHE A 330 10.13 -10.87 -21.49
C PHE A 330 11.60 -10.52 -21.44
N LEU A 331 12.06 -9.95 -20.34
CA LEU A 331 13.43 -9.51 -20.15
C LEU A 331 14.10 -10.35 -19.07
N MET A 332 15.23 -10.95 -19.44
CA MET A 332 16.22 -11.39 -18.46
C MET A 332 17.02 -10.18 -17.98
N GLU A 333 17.51 -10.19 -16.77
CA GLU A 333 18.39 -9.11 -16.29
C GLU A 333 19.60 -8.92 -17.21
N SER A 334 20.12 -10.02 -17.76
CA SER A 334 21.17 -10.00 -18.81
C SER A 334 20.75 -9.35 -20.14
N ASP A 335 19.45 -9.21 -20.38
CA ASP A 335 18.90 -8.62 -21.61
C ASP A 335 18.55 -7.14 -21.43
N LEU A 336 18.60 -6.66 -20.21
CA LEU A 336 18.56 -5.22 -19.97
C LEU A 336 19.76 -4.59 -20.69
N PRO A 337 19.58 -3.45 -21.38
CA PRO A 337 20.71 -2.77 -21.99
C PRO A 337 21.79 -2.64 -20.93
N ALA A 338 23.01 -3.12 -21.28
CA ALA A 338 24.15 -3.03 -20.38
C ALA A 338 24.16 -1.62 -19.81
N LYS A 339 24.14 -1.53 -18.48
CA LYS A 339 24.26 -0.24 -17.79
C LYS A 339 25.37 0.51 -18.52
N GLU A 340 25.04 1.64 -19.16
CA GLU A 340 26.07 2.41 -19.86
C GLU A 340 27.25 2.51 -18.90
N PRO A 341 28.47 2.12 -19.33
CA PRO A 341 29.63 2.24 -18.48
C PRO A 341 29.61 3.67 -17.95
N ASP A 342 29.65 3.82 -16.65
CA ASP A 342 29.68 5.13 -16.00
C ASP A 342 30.57 6.03 -16.86
N PRO A 343 30.08 7.17 -17.36
CA PRO A 343 30.86 8.00 -18.24
C PRO A 343 32.24 8.16 -17.62
N PRO A 344 33.35 7.94 -18.37
CA PRO A 344 34.67 7.94 -17.80
C PRO A 344 34.77 9.17 -16.93
N ALA A 345 35.19 8.99 -15.67
CA ALA A 345 35.25 10.06 -14.68
C ALA A 345 35.78 11.28 -15.38
N VAL A 346 34.92 12.21 -15.70
CA VAL A 346 35.32 13.46 -16.35
C VAL A 346 36.15 14.11 -15.28
N ASP A 347 37.41 14.22 -15.57
CA ASP A 347 38.36 14.98 -14.76
C ASP A 347 37.63 16.28 -14.37
N PRO A 348 37.48 16.60 -13.08
CA PRO A 348 36.57 17.62 -12.64
C PRO A 348 36.81 18.91 -13.42
N THR A 349 35.94 19.20 -14.35
CA THR A 349 35.90 20.51 -14.97
C THR A 349 35.80 21.48 -13.83
N PRO A 350 36.68 22.49 -13.71
CA PRO A 350 36.66 23.38 -12.57
C PRO A 350 35.26 23.91 -12.38
N THR A 351 34.69 23.64 -11.23
CA THR A 351 33.38 24.07 -10.79
C THR A 351 33.25 25.55 -11.12
N PRO A 352 32.24 25.99 -11.90
CA PRO A 352 32.00 27.40 -12.05
C PRO A 352 31.79 27.98 -10.66
N THR A 353 32.58 28.97 -10.32
CA THR A 353 32.45 29.74 -9.09
C THR A 353 30.99 30.12 -8.96
N PRO A 354 30.33 29.87 -7.82
CA PRO A 354 28.92 30.24 -7.65
C PRO A 354 28.81 31.73 -7.89
N GLU A 355 28.00 32.09 -8.88
CA GLU A 355 27.61 33.49 -9.12
C GLU A 355 26.92 34.00 -7.86
N PRO A 356 27.27 35.19 -7.33
CA PRO A 356 26.70 35.66 -6.09
C PRO A 356 25.18 35.80 -6.24
N GLU A 357 24.48 35.26 -5.27
CA GLU A 357 23.02 35.32 -5.12
C GLU A 357 22.57 36.77 -5.37
N PRO A 358 21.57 37.02 -6.26
CA PRO A 358 21.12 38.39 -6.53
C PRO A 358 20.58 39.00 -5.23
N GLU A 359 21.13 40.14 -4.88
CA GLU A 359 20.74 40.93 -3.70
C GLU A 359 19.23 41.19 -3.73
N ARG A 360 18.56 40.82 -2.65
CA ARG A 360 17.16 41.07 -2.35
C ARG A 360 16.91 42.57 -2.38
N PRO A 361 15.94 43.07 -3.16
CA PRO A 361 15.60 44.48 -3.11
C PRO A 361 15.13 44.88 -1.71
N THR A 362 15.83 45.75 -1.07
CA THR A 362 15.41 46.38 0.18
C THR A 362 14.29 47.38 -0.12
N VAL A 363 13.07 47.01 0.20
CA VAL A 363 11.93 47.92 0.19
C VAL A 363 11.86 48.63 1.56
N ARG A 364 12.08 49.94 1.56
CA ARG A 364 11.84 50.81 2.71
C ARG A 364 10.33 50.84 3.05
N PRO A 365 9.94 50.80 4.32
CA PRO A 365 8.55 50.92 4.71
C PRO A 365 8.10 52.39 4.62
N SER A 366 7.04 52.65 3.88
CA SER A 366 6.26 53.89 4.01
C SER A 366 5.05 53.60 4.89
N SER A 367 4.93 54.37 5.93
CA SER A 367 3.86 54.37 6.91
C SER A 367 2.56 54.92 6.32
N SER A 368 1.44 54.20 6.48
CA SER A 368 0.15 54.82 6.81
C SER A 368 -0.85 53.76 7.26
N GLY A 369 -1.54 54.07 8.33
CA GLY A 369 -2.31 53.12 9.15
C GLY A 369 -3.64 52.67 8.57
N GLY A 370 -4.12 51.58 9.14
CA GLY A 370 -5.44 51.02 8.96
C GLY A 370 -5.55 49.75 9.76
N HIS A 371 -6.19 49.82 10.92
CA HIS A 371 -6.51 48.68 11.74
C HIS A 371 -7.47 47.74 11.01
N HIS A 372 -6.98 46.56 10.65
CA HIS A 372 -7.79 45.34 10.55
C HIS A 372 -7.01 44.18 11.18
N THR A 373 -7.53 43.68 12.29
CA THR A 373 -7.06 42.49 12.94
C THR A 373 -7.42 41.28 12.08
N THR A 374 -6.52 40.89 11.19
CA THR A 374 -6.49 39.57 10.59
C THR A 374 -5.49 38.72 11.37
N ALA A 375 -5.94 37.60 11.90
CA ALA A 375 -5.06 36.62 12.52
C ALA A 375 -3.94 36.28 11.54
N VAL A 376 -2.71 36.63 11.93
CA VAL A 376 -1.50 36.26 11.16
C VAL A 376 -1.34 34.77 11.30
N ASN A 377 -1.77 34.03 10.29
CA ASN A 377 -1.44 32.59 10.18
C ASN A 377 0.09 32.47 10.12
N LYS A 378 0.66 31.99 11.21
CA LYS A 378 2.06 31.61 11.27
C LYS A 378 2.27 30.53 10.19
N PRO A 379 3.31 30.60 9.34
CA PRO A 379 3.54 29.56 8.35
C PRO A 379 3.66 28.20 9.08
N ILE A 380 2.81 27.26 8.72
CA ILE A 380 2.85 25.89 9.25
C ILE A 380 4.06 25.22 8.62
N LYS A 381 4.94 24.67 9.46
CA LYS A 381 6.06 23.88 8.99
C LYS A 381 5.56 22.45 8.69
N PRO A 382 5.95 21.83 7.56
CA PRO A 382 5.57 20.46 7.29
C PRO A 382 6.16 19.50 8.34
N THR A 383 5.33 18.58 8.84
CA THR A 383 5.69 17.59 9.84
C THR A 383 5.38 16.18 9.34
N LEU A 384 6.17 15.19 9.80
CA LEU A 384 5.93 13.78 9.55
C LEU A 384 5.10 13.17 10.69
N ASP A 385 4.33 12.15 10.36
CA ASP A 385 3.46 11.44 11.28
C ASP A 385 4.10 10.12 11.71
N LYS A 386 4.44 10.01 12.98
CA LYS A 386 5.06 8.82 13.57
C LYS A 386 4.19 7.57 13.49
N ALA A 387 2.87 7.72 13.44
CA ALA A 387 1.96 6.59 13.31
C ALA A 387 2.09 5.88 11.95
N LYS A 388 2.71 6.52 10.95
CA LYS A 388 2.90 5.98 9.61
C LYS A 388 4.21 5.21 9.39
N THR A 389 4.92 4.84 10.46
CA THR A 389 6.19 4.08 10.36
C THR A 389 6.02 2.75 9.63
N LEU A 390 4.87 2.08 9.78
CA LEU A 390 4.57 0.82 9.07
C LEU A 390 4.48 1.00 7.56
N TYR A 391 3.95 2.14 7.09
CA TYR A 391 3.96 2.48 5.66
C TYR A 391 5.38 2.50 5.11
N LEU A 392 6.31 3.13 5.85
CA LEU A 392 7.71 3.19 5.44
C LEU A 392 8.36 1.81 5.41
N SER A 393 8.15 0.99 6.44
CA SER A 393 8.68 -0.38 6.50
C SER A 393 8.16 -1.23 5.33
N GLY A 394 6.85 -1.20 5.06
CA GLY A 394 6.24 -1.91 3.93
C GLY A 394 6.84 -1.51 2.59
N TYR A 395 6.98 -0.21 2.35
CA TYR A 395 7.59 0.28 1.10
C TYR A 395 9.05 -0.17 0.94
N CYS A 396 9.81 -0.21 2.02
CA CYS A 396 11.24 -0.53 1.99
C CYS A 396 11.53 -2.01 1.84
N ASP A 397 10.72 -2.85 2.43
CA ASP A 397 10.86 -4.30 2.31
C ASP A 397 10.49 -4.77 0.90
N ALA A 398 9.73 -3.97 0.17
CA ALA A 398 9.31 -4.28 -1.19
C ALA A 398 10.45 -4.22 -2.21
N VAL A 399 11.28 -3.18 -2.19
CA VAL A 399 12.38 -2.96 -3.15
C VAL A 399 13.67 -2.50 -2.44
N PRO A 400 14.17 -3.26 -1.48
CA PRO A 400 15.20 -2.79 -0.54
C PRO A 400 16.51 -2.37 -1.21
N ASN A 401 16.88 -3.01 -2.30
CA ASN A 401 18.16 -2.85 -2.95
C ASN A 401 18.12 -1.97 -4.21
N GLU A 402 16.94 -1.55 -4.66
CA GLU A 402 16.82 -0.65 -5.80
C GLU A 402 17.23 0.78 -5.44
N ASN A 403 17.84 1.47 -6.40
CA ASN A 403 18.12 2.89 -6.25
C ASN A 403 16.81 3.67 -6.24
N ILE A 404 16.62 4.53 -5.25
CA ILE A 404 15.40 5.30 -5.10
C ILE A 404 15.37 6.46 -6.11
N THR A 405 14.23 6.65 -6.78
CA THR A 405 14.02 7.80 -7.67
C THR A 405 13.54 9.03 -6.90
N ARG A 406 13.67 10.19 -7.53
CA ARG A 406 13.17 11.46 -6.98
C ARG A 406 11.64 11.45 -6.81
N ARG A 407 10.91 10.76 -7.69
CA ARG A 407 9.46 10.55 -7.56
C ARG A 407 9.13 9.69 -6.34
N GLN A 408 9.81 8.56 -6.20
CA GLN A 408 9.57 7.64 -5.08
C GLN A 408 9.79 8.32 -3.73
N ILE A 409 10.90 9.06 -3.56
CA ILE A 409 11.15 9.77 -2.29
C ILE A 409 10.09 10.85 -2.02
N ALA A 410 9.61 11.54 -3.06
CA ALA A 410 8.55 12.53 -2.89
C ALA A 410 7.25 11.87 -2.42
N HIS A 411 6.86 10.75 -3.02
CA HIS A 411 5.66 10.01 -2.61
C HIS A 411 5.80 9.48 -1.18
N ILE A 412 6.95 8.91 -0.81
CA ILE A 412 7.20 8.45 0.56
C ILE A 412 7.02 9.59 1.55
N LEU A 413 7.69 10.71 1.32
CA LEU A 413 7.65 11.85 2.25
C LEU A 413 6.27 12.48 2.34
N TYR A 414 5.55 12.60 1.21
CA TYR A 414 4.18 13.11 1.20
C TYR A 414 3.23 12.22 1.99
N ASN A 415 3.32 10.91 1.80
CA ASN A 415 2.48 9.95 2.51
C ASN A 415 2.80 9.90 4.01
N LEU A 416 4.05 10.14 4.38
CA LEU A 416 4.46 10.25 5.79
C LEU A 416 4.11 11.61 6.44
N MET A 417 3.74 12.63 5.66
CA MET A 417 3.31 13.90 6.24
C MET A 417 2.07 13.72 7.13
N SER A 418 2.00 14.53 8.20
CA SER A 418 0.79 14.61 9.02
C SER A 418 -0.41 15.08 8.20
N ALA A 419 -1.62 14.66 8.58
CA ALA A 419 -2.86 15.04 7.90
C ALA A 419 -3.03 16.58 7.82
N GLU A 420 -2.61 17.32 8.87
CA GLU A 420 -2.61 18.77 8.88
C GLU A 420 -1.67 19.34 7.81
N SER A 421 -0.46 18.79 7.70
CA SER A 421 0.53 19.20 6.70
C SER A 421 0.04 18.88 5.28
N GLN A 422 -0.49 17.68 5.04
CA GLN A 422 -1.04 17.29 3.73
C GLN A 422 -2.17 18.23 3.33
N LYS A 423 -3.11 18.51 4.21
CA LYS A 423 -4.24 19.43 3.97
C LYS A 423 -3.76 20.87 3.68
N HIS A 424 -2.78 21.35 4.43
CA HIS A 424 -2.25 22.72 4.27
C HIS A 424 -1.50 22.90 2.95
N TYR A 425 -0.72 21.90 2.54
CA TYR A 425 0.11 21.96 1.35
C TYR A 425 -0.54 21.32 0.12
N ALA A 426 -1.74 20.78 0.22
CA ALA A 426 -2.45 20.22 -0.93
C ALA A 426 -2.38 21.17 -2.14
N SER A 427 -2.00 20.65 -3.30
CA SER A 427 -1.88 21.40 -4.55
C SER A 427 -2.04 20.47 -5.73
N ASN A 428 -2.81 20.90 -6.72
CA ASN A 428 -2.89 20.27 -8.03
C ASN A 428 -2.02 21.01 -9.06
N GLU A 429 -1.42 22.15 -8.68
CA GLU A 429 -0.55 22.92 -9.54
C GLU A 429 0.90 22.50 -9.33
N ASN A 430 1.51 21.96 -10.37
CA ASN A 430 2.92 21.62 -10.38
C ASN A 430 3.73 22.77 -10.98
N ILE A 431 4.77 23.18 -10.28
CA ILE A 431 5.68 24.24 -10.74
C ILE A 431 6.76 23.73 -11.70
N PHE A 432 6.86 22.41 -11.87
CA PHE A 432 7.86 21.75 -12.71
C PHE A 432 7.27 21.34 -14.06
N ILE A 433 7.95 21.67 -15.14
CA ILE A 433 7.46 21.43 -16.51
C ILE A 433 7.51 19.95 -16.92
N ASP A 434 8.35 19.15 -16.27
CA ASP A 434 8.53 17.71 -16.49
C ASP A 434 7.69 16.83 -15.55
N VAL A 435 6.82 17.45 -14.72
CA VAL A 435 5.93 16.73 -13.82
C VAL A 435 4.48 17.09 -14.13
N LYS A 436 3.69 16.10 -14.55
CA LYS A 436 2.25 16.25 -14.77
C LYS A 436 1.47 15.49 -13.72
N ASP A 437 0.40 16.12 -13.23
CA ASP A 437 -0.64 15.48 -12.39
C ASP A 437 -0.13 14.69 -11.15
N ASP A 438 1.04 15.07 -10.61
CA ASP A 438 1.62 14.46 -9.41
C ASP A 438 1.39 15.37 -8.20
N THR A 439 0.35 15.06 -7.43
CA THR A 439 -0.07 15.85 -6.26
C THR A 439 0.93 15.78 -5.11
N ALA A 440 1.67 14.69 -4.96
CA ALA A 440 2.70 14.54 -3.93
C ALA A 440 3.87 15.48 -4.19
N ILE A 441 4.38 15.51 -5.43
CA ILE A 441 5.46 16.43 -5.82
C ILE A 441 4.96 17.88 -5.72
N ALA A 442 3.74 18.18 -6.18
CA ALA A 442 3.16 19.53 -6.11
C ALA A 442 3.03 20.02 -4.66
N ALA A 443 2.57 19.19 -3.75
CA ALA A 443 2.44 19.51 -2.33
C ALA A 443 3.80 19.76 -1.67
N LEU A 444 4.79 18.90 -1.91
CA LEU A 444 6.13 19.03 -1.36
C LEU A 444 6.90 20.23 -1.96
N ALA A 445 6.64 20.58 -3.22
CA ALA A 445 7.17 21.78 -3.85
C ALA A 445 6.59 23.05 -3.20
N LYS A 446 5.26 23.07 -2.97
CA LYS A 446 4.58 24.14 -2.23
C LYS A 446 5.10 24.27 -0.80
N ALA A 447 5.41 23.15 -0.15
CA ALA A 447 6.04 23.10 1.17
C ALA A 447 7.54 23.46 1.16
N LYS A 448 8.14 23.64 -0.02
CA LYS A 448 9.57 23.86 -0.24
C LYS A 448 10.47 22.74 0.30
N ILE A 449 9.94 21.53 0.37
CA ILE A 449 10.69 20.31 0.73
C ILE A 449 11.45 19.79 -0.48
N VAL A 450 10.81 19.74 -1.65
CA VAL A 450 11.47 19.39 -2.90
C VAL A 450 11.69 20.67 -3.74
N LEU A 451 12.84 20.73 -4.38
CA LEU A 451 13.22 21.80 -5.27
C LEU A 451 13.67 21.18 -6.60
N GLY A 452 13.32 21.81 -7.68
CA GLY A 452 13.83 21.49 -9.00
C GLY A 452 15.09 22.31 -9.35
N TYR A 453 15.61 22.05 -10.52
CA TYR A 453 16.66 22.85 -11.14
C TYR A 453 16.20 23.22 -12.55
N ASP A 454 16.25 24.50 -12.90
CA ASP A 454 15.84 25.05 -14.20
C ASP A 454 14.41 24.58 -14.60
N GLU A 455 13.45 24.78 -13.68
CA GLU A 455 12.04 24.42 -13.82
C GLU A 455 11.76 22.91 -14.00
N HIS A 456 12.77 22.05 -13.85
CA HIS A 456 12.63 20.59 -13.92
C HIS A 456 12.84 19.94 -12.55
N TYR A 457 12.02 18.93 -12.23
CA TYR A 457 12.16 18.10 -11.04
C TYR A 457 12.96 16.82 -11.31
N ARG A 458 12.92 16.30 -12.55
CA ARG A 458 13.51 15.04 -12.98
C ARG A 458 13.00 13.85 -12.15
N PRO A 459 11.70 13.58 -12.18
CA PRO A 459 11.06 12.65 -11.26
C PRO A 459 11.63 11.23 -11.32
N ASP A 460 12.07 10.78 -12.47
CA ASP A 460 12.53 9.42 -12.72
C ASP A 460 14.06 9.27 -12.58
N ALA A 461 14.78 10.35 -12.26
CA ALA A 461 16.21 10.28 -11.96
C ALA A 461 16.43 9.67 -10.56
N TYR A 462 17.50 8.87 -10.43
CA TYR A 462 17.92 8.34 -9.15
C TYR A 462 18.45 9.44 -8.22
N LEU A 463 18.26 9.22 -6.94
CA LEU A 463 18.62 10.17 -5.89
C LEU A 463 19.98 9.83 -5.29
N THR A 464 20.86 10.82 -5.22
CA THR A 464 22.12 10.66 -4.49
C THR A 464 21.93 10.87 -2.98
N ARG A 465 22.89 10.40 -2.19
CA ARG A 465 22.88 10.60 -0.74
C ARG A 465 22.90 12.07 -0.35
N GLY A 466 23.66 12.89 -1.07
CA GLY A 466 23.70 14.34 -0.86
C GLY A 466 22.36 15.01 -1.12
N GLU A 467 21.67 14.62 -2.18
CA GLU A 467 20.34 15.13 -2.51
C GLU A 467 19.28 14.71 -1.48
N LEU A 468 19.34 13.47 -0.98
CA LEU A 468 18.47 13.06 0.11
C LEU A 468 18.68 13.93 1.35
N CYS A 469 19.93 14.15 1.78
CA CYS A 469 20.22 15.02 2.93
C CYS A 469 19.67 16.42 2.72
N ALA A 470 19.77 16.97 1.51
CA ALA A 470 19.22 18.27 1.18
C ALA A 470 17.68 18.31 1.27
N ILE A 471 17.00 17.25 0.88
CA ILE A 471 15.53 17.13 1.02
C ILE A 471 15.14 17.02 2.50
N LEU A 472 15.76 16.09 3.24
CA LEU A 472 15.39 15.79 4.62
C LEU A 472 15.71 16.95 5.56
N SER A 473 16.84 17.66 5.37
CA SER A 473 17.23 18.81 6.21
C SER A 473 16.16 19.90 6.26
N ARG A 474 15.29 19.99 5.26
CA ARG A 474 14.20 20.98 5.20
C ARG A 474 13.05 20.68 6.17
N PHE A 475 13.01 19.46 6.73
CA PHE A 475 12.15 19.13 7.86
C PHE A 475 12.76 19.52 9.20
N SER A 476 14.05 19.86 9.27
CA SER A 476 14.73 20.22 10.51
C SER A 476 14.43 21.64 10.99
N ASP A 477 14.41 21.86 12.30
CA ASP A 477 14.40 23.19 12.90
C ASP A 477 15.81 23.79 12.99
N LEU A 478 16.84 22.97 12.85
CA LEU A 478 18.22 23.40 12.86
C LEU A 478 18.53 24.24 11.60
N LYS A 479 19.18 25.36 11.78
CA LYS A 479 19.66 26.21 10.69
C LYS A 479 21.08 25.85 10.25
N SER A 480 21.82 25.18 11.11
CA SER A 480 23.17 24.69 10.88
C SER A 480 23.41 23.47 11.74
N GLY A 481 24.39 22.67 11.37
CA GLY A 481 24.80 21.47 12.08
C GLY A 481 26.31 21.27 11.98
N ALA A 482 26.80 20.19 12.55
CA ALA A 482 28.19 19.76 12.46
C ALA A 482 28.28 18.25 12.29
N SER A 483 29.36 17.78 11.66
CA SER A 483 29.74 16.38 11.55
C SER A 483 31.25 16.24 11.60
N SER A 484 31.74 15.02 11.80
CA SER A 484 33.18 14.70 11.81
C SER A 484 33.70 14.29 10.42
N PHE A 485 32.86 14.33 9.39
CA PHE A 485 33.27 13.96 8.03
C PHE A 485 34.32 14.93 7.47
N GLN A 486 35.47 14.37 7.06
CA GLN A 486 36.60 15.17 6.56
C GLN A 486 36.55 15.39 5.05
N ASN A 487 35.87 14.50 4.31
CA ASN A 487 35.84 14.50 2.86
C ASN A 487 34.72 15.34 2.23
N ILE A 488 33.95 16.06 3.04
CA ILE A 488 32.80 16.87 2.55
C ILE A 488 33.02 18.38 2.63
N GLU A 489 34.21 18.84 3.01
CA GLU A 489 34.46 20.27 3.30
C GLU A 489 34.07 21.21 2.15
N HIS A 490 34.30 20.77 0.93
CA HIS A 490 33.97 21.54 -0.28
C HIS A 490 32.74 21.01 -1.04
N HIS A 491 32.05 20.01 -0.49
CA HIS A 491 30.88 19.45 -1.17
C HIS A 491 29.65 20.32 -0.95
N TRP A 492 28.88 20.55 -2.02
CA TRP A 492 27.68 21.39 -1.99
C TRP A 492 26.64 20.96 -0.93
N ALA A 493 26.53 19.67 -0.62
CA ALA A 493 25.59 19.12 0.34
C ALA A 493 26.11 19.14 1.79
N ARG A 494 27.31 19.64 2.07
CA ARG A 494 27.96 19.62 3.40
C ARG A 494 27.04 20.10 4.51
N ASP A 495 26.43 21.27 4.35
CA ASP A 495 25.63 21.89 5.40
C ASP A 495 24.34 21.09 5.67
N TYR A 496 23.76 20.49 4.63
CA TYR A 496 22.60 19.61 4.76
C TYR A 496 22.95 18.31 5.47
N VAL A 497 24.10 17.72 5.18
CA VAL A 497 24.63 16.54 5.87
C VAL A 497 24.85 16.85 7.35
N ASN A 498 25.51 17.97 7.66
CA ASN A 498 25.75 18.41 9.02
C ASN A 498 24.43 18.58 9.82
N ILE A 499 23.38 19.09 9.19
CA ILE A 499 22.05 19.16 9.79
C ILE A 499 21.49 17.76 10.05
N CYS A 500 21.59 16.84 9.10
CA CYS A 500 21.10 15.46 9.26
C CYS A 500 21.85 14.71 10.36
N VAL A 501 23.16 14.88 10.48
CA VAL A 501 23.98 14.30 11.57
C VAL A 501 23.58 14.89 12.91
N SER A 502 23.45 16.21 13.00
CA SER A 502 23.07 16.90 14.26
C SER A 502 21.65 16.57 14.73
N ASN A 503 20.77 16.13 13.84
CA ASN A 503 19.45 15.58 14.21
C ASN A 503 19.50 14.08 14.56
N GLY A 504 20.65 13.41 14.40
CA GLY A 504 20.79 11.96 14.61
C GLY A 504 20.21 11.09 13.50
N TRP A 505 19.80 11.67 12.36
CA TRP A 505 19.22 10.93 11.23
C TRP A 505 20.28 10.12 10.47
N ILE A 506 21.50 10.63 10.39
CA ILE A 506 22.66 9.97 9.81
C ILE A 506 23.72 9.79 10.89
N ALA A 507 24.36 8.62 10.92
CA ALA A 507 25.48 8.38 11.82
C ALA A 507 26.67 9.25 11.41
N ASP A 508 27.35 9.85 12.38
CA ASP A 508 28.59 10.59 12.17
C ASP A 508 29.75 9.62 11.87
N GLY A 509 30.76 10.09 11.18
CA GLY A 509 31.92 9.30 10.78
C GLY A 509 33.03 10.14 10.18
N THR A 510 34.08 9.49 9.71
CA THR A 510 35.25 10.17 9.11
C THR A 510 35.08 10.48 7.62
N GLU A 511 34.35 9.64 6.89
CA GLU A 511 34.11 9.79 5.47
C GLU A 511 32.68 9.37 5.11
N ILE A 512 32.12 9.99 4.09
CA ILE A 512 30.80 9.66 3.52
C ILE A 512 30.83 9.92 2.01
N ASP A 513 30.31 8.99 1.22
CA ASP A 513 30.12 9.19 -0.20
C ASP A 513 28.73 9.83 -0.45
N LEU A 514 28.74 11.09 -0.87
CA LEU A 514 27.55 11.90 -1.12
C LEU A 514 27.04 11.84 -2.57
N ASN A 515 27.88 11.35 -3.49
CA ASN A 515 27.56 11.27 -4.90
C ASN A 515 26.98 9.90 -5.29
N SER A 516 27.12 8.88 -4.44
CA SER A 516 26.54 7.58 -4.70
C SER A 516 25.00 7.64 -4.66
N TYR A 517 24.37 6.94 -5.59
CA TYR A 517 22.94 6.67 -5.52
C TYR A 517 22.63 5.86 -4.27
N ILE A 518 21.45 6.08 -3.71
CA ILE A 518 21.02 5.38 -2.52
C ILE A 518 19.87 4.43 -2.84
N THR A 519 19.86 3.30 -2.15
CA THR A 519 18.77 2.35 -2.26
C THR A 519 17.56 2.79 -1.43
N VAL A 520 16.40 2.27 -1.78
CA VAL A 520 15.15 2.47 -1.05
C VAL A 520 15.34 2.15 0.43
N LYS A 521 16.01 1.03 0.77
CA LYS A 521 16.29 0.64 2.15
C LYS A 521 17.14 1.65 2.91
N VAL A 522 18.17 2.20 2.26
CA VAL A 522 19.04 3.21 2.90
C VAL A 522 18.26 4.50 3.16
N ALA A 523 17.47 4.95 2.17
CA ALA A 523 16.64 6.13 2.34
C ALA A 523 15.65 5.96 3.49
N ALA A 524 14.99 4.83 3.55
CA ALA A 524 14.01 4.52 4.58
C ALA A 524 14.62 4.43 5.99
N ASN A 525 15.74 3.77 6.15
CA ASN A 525 16.43 3.72 7.45
C ASN A 525 16.81 5.12 7.98
N ILE A 526 17.02 6.08 7.07
CA ILE A 526 17.28 7.47 7.45
C ILE A 526 15.96 8.16 7.83
N ILE A 527 14.91 7.96 7.05
CA ILE A 527 13.59 8.57 7.30
C ILE A 527 12.96 8.03 8.59
N GLU A 528 13.13 6.74 8.88
CA GLU A 528 12.66 6.13 10.13
C GLU A 528 13.18 6.85 11.38
N LYS A 529 14.42 7.33 11.34
CA LYS A 529 14.98 8.12 12.43
C LYS A 529 14.41 9.53 12.54
N MET A 530 13.65 9.98 11.55
CA MET A 530 12.95 11.27 11.59
C MET A 530 11.55 11.14 12.20
N LEU A 531 10.98 9.92 12.15
CA LEU A 531 9.70 9.56 12.75
C LEU A 531 9.84 9.26 14.24
#